data_3e3194a1dd297b9c9c7655d17e7dfc68
#
_entry.id   3e3194a1dd297b9c9c7655d17e7dfc68
#
_cell.length_a   1.000
_cell.length_b   1.000
_cell.length_c   1.000
_cell.angle_alpha   90.00
_cell.angle_beta   90.00
_cell.angle_gamma   90.00
#
_symmetry.space_group_name_H-M   'P 1'
#
loop_
_entity.id
_entity.type
_entity.pdbx_description
1 polymer ?
#
loop_
_entity_poly.entity_id
_entity_poly.type
_entity_poly.pdbx_seq_one_letter_code
_entity_poly.pdbx_strand_id
1 'polypeptide(L)'
;MIMVDDSRVILVDSLSVLEEVLPNAAITGFTRPSEAIEYARANRVALAVLDIELGTVNGFDLCRALLEINPHTNVVFLTAFPDYSLDAWNTEAVGFMVKPLTPEGFRAQLRKLRHPFLTGGTEA
;
A
#
# COMPACT_ATOMS: atom_id res chain seq x y z
N MET A 1 -7.04 -0.93 -5.44
CA MET A 1 -5.86 -1.11 -4.58
C MET A 1 -4.59 -0.93 -5.39
N ILE A 2 -3.62 -0.25 -4.81
CA ILE A 2 -2.32 -0.08 -5.46
C ILE A 2 -1.20 -0.59 -4.56
N MET A 3 -0.08 -0.95 -5.18
CA MET A 3 1.17 -1.23 -4.48
C MET A 3 2.31 -0.49 -5.17
N VAL A 4 3.19 0.13 -4.38
CA VAL A 4 4.32 0.90 -4.91
C VAL A 4 5.61 0.38 -4.28
N ASP A 5 6.53 -0.08 -5.13
CA ASP A 5 7.85 -0.54 -4.74
C ASP A 5 8.79 -0.32 -5.92
N ASP A 6 9.94 0.32 -5.69
CA ASP A 6 10.88 0.64 -6.77
C ASP A 6 11.61 -0.59 -7.31
N SER A 7 11.60 -1.70 -6.60
CA SER A 7 12.12 -2.97 -7.08
C SER A 7 11.04 -3.76 -7.83
N ARG A 8 11.22 -3.93 -9.13
CA ARG A 8 10.26 -4.70 -9.93
C ARG A 8 10.13 -6.15 -9.45
N VAL A 9 11.23 -6.76 -9.04
CA VAL A 9 11.21 -8.16 -8.56
C VAL A 9 10.38 -8.27 -7.29
N ILE A 10 10.60 -7.38 -6.32
CA ILE A 10 9.84 -7.38 -5.07
C ILE A 10 8.37 -7.04 -5.35
N LEU A 11 8.11 -6.11 -6.25
CA LEU A 11 6.75 -5.72 -6.63
C LEU A 11 5.98 -6.93 -7.19
N VAL A 12 6.57 -7.66 -8.13
CA VAL A 12 5.92 -8.82 -8.74
C VAL A 12 5.62 -9.91 -7.70
N ASP A 13 6.61 -10.22 -6.85
CA ASP A 13 6.43 -11.23 -5.81
C ASP A 13 5.34 -10.80 -4.81
N SER A 14 5.34 -9.54 -4.43
CA SER A 14 4.34 -9.02 -3.50
C SER A 14 2.94 -8.99 -4.11
N LEU A 15 2.82 -8.63 -5.39
CA LEU A 15 1.53 -8.65 -6.06
C LEU A 15 0.92 -10.06 -6.06
N SER A 16 1.75 -11.10 -6.22
CA SER A 16 1.27 -12.47 -6.15
C SER A 16 0.66 -12.79 -4.79
N VAL A 17 1.27 -12.31 -3.70
CA VAL A 17 0.73 -12.50 -2.36
C VAL A 17 -0.59 -11.75 -2.18
N LEU A 18 -0.65 -10.50 -2.66
CA LEU A 18 -1.87 -9.71 -2.57
C LEU A 18 -3.02 -10.36 -3.34
N GLU A 19 -2.74 -10.89 -4.53
CA GLU A 19 -3.74 -11.57 -5.35
C GLU A 19 -4.23 -12.86 -4.68
N GLU A 20 -3.35 -13.57 -3.99
CA GLU A 20 -3.72 -14.77 -3.26
C GLU A 20 -4.73 -14.46 -2.15
N VAL A 21 -4.49 -13.37 -1.41
CA VAL A 21 -5.35 -12.98 -0.29
C VAL A 21 -6.63 -12.30 -0.76
N LEU A 22 -6.55 -11.52 -1.85
CA LEU A 22 -7.66 -10.74 -2.39
C LEU A 22 -7.85 -11.05 -3.88
N PRO A 23 -8.30 -12.26 -4.22
CA PRO A 23 -8.36 -12.67 -5.63
C PRO A 23 -9.35 -11.87 -6.48
N ASN A 24 -10.32 -11.22 -5.86
CA ASN A 24 -11.31 -10.42 -6.57
C ASN A 24 -11.02 -8.92 -6.59
N ALA A 25 -9.95 -8.49 -5.93
CA ALA A 25 -9.59 -7.08 -5.92
C ALA A 25 -8.85 -6.68 -7.19
N ALA A 26 -9.11 -5.47 -7.67
CA ALA A 26 -8.31 -4.87 -8.73
C ALA A 26 -7.04 -4.30 -8.11
N ILE A 27 -5.89 -4.84 -8.48
CA ILE A 27 -4.60 -4.46 -7.89
C ILE A 27 -3.67 -3.98 -9.00
N THR A 28 -3.17 -2.75 -8.86
CA THR A 28 -2.23 -2.17 -9.82
C THR A 28 -0.91 -1.88 -9.12
N GLY A 29 0.19 -2.34 -9.71
CA GLY A 29 1.53 -2.13 -9.18
C GLY A 29 2.25 -1.00 -9.89
N PHE A 30 3.05 -0.25 -9.14
CA PHE A 30 3.85 0.85 -9.67
C PHE A 30 5.28 0.76 -9.14
N THR A 31 6.25 1.04 -10.00
CA THR A 31 7.63 1.20 -9.59
C THR A 31 8.02 2.67 -9.40
N ARG A 32 7.15 3.60 -9.84
CA ARG A 32 7.39 5.03 -9.74
C ARG A 32 6.28 5.73 -8.95
N PRO A 33 6.64 6.47 -7.90
CA PRO A 33 5.65 7.21 -7.11
C PRO A 33 4.80 8.18 -7.93
N SER A 34 5.40 8.84 -8.92
CA SER A 34 4.67 9.79 -9.76
C SER A 34 3.52 9.14 -10.52
N GLU A 35 3.72 7.92 -10.99
CA GLU A 35 2.67 7.18 -11.70
C GLU A 35 1.54 6.76 -10.75
N ALA A 36 1.89 6.40 -9.52
CA ALA A 36 0.89 6.07 -8.51
C ALA A 36 0.04 7.29 -8.16
N ILE A 37 0.65 8.46 -8.06
CA ILE A 37 -0.07 9.71 -7.79
C ILE A 37 -1.04 10.04 -8.92
N GLU A 38 -0.59 9.95 -10.17
CA GLU A 38 -1.46 10.19 -11.32
C GLU A 38 -2.64 9.23 -11.35
N TYR A 39 -2.39 7.96 -11.07
CA TYR A 39 -3.45 6.96 -11.00
C TYR A 39 -4.47 7.31 -9.90
N ALA A 40 -4.00 7.73 -8.74
CA ALA A 40 -4.86 8.08 -7.62
C ALA A 40 -5.73 9.30 -7.90
N ARG A 41 -5.25 10.24 -8.73
CA ARG A 41 -6.05 11.40 -9.13
C ARG A 41 -7.22 11.01 -10.04
N ALA A 42 -7.06 9.95 -10.80
CA ALA A 42 -8.07 9.50 -11.77
C ALA A 42 -8.94 8.35 -11.23
N ASN A 43 -8.53 7.70 -10.16
CA ASN A 43 -9.19 6.51 -9.64
C ASN A 43 -9.27 6.57 -8.12
N ARG A 44 -10.34 6.03 -7.56
CA ARG A 44 -10.42 5.89 -6.11
C ARG A 44 -9.51 4.76 -5.65
N VAL A 45 -8.60 5.08 -4.73
CA VAL A 45 -7.69 4.11 -4.14
C VAL A 45 -8.13 3.85 -2.70
N ALA A 46 -8.67 2.68 -2.44
CA ALA A 46 -9.15 2.31 -1.10
C ALA A 46 -8.04 1.77 -0.21
N LEU A 47 -7.02 1.17 -0.81
CA LEU A 47 -5.88 0.59 -0.09
C LEU A 47 -4.61 0.79 -0.90
N ALA A 48 -3.58 1.32 -0.25
CA ALA A 48 -2.26 1.50 -0.84
C ALA A 48 -1.22 0.81 0.05
N VAL A 49 -0.43 -0.09 -0.54
CA VAL A 49 0.71 -0.73 0.11
C VAL A 49 1.96 -0.06 -0.44
N LEU A 50 2.73 0.60 0.42
CA LEU A 50 3.83 1.46 0.00
C LEU A 50 5.15 1.02 0.63
N ASP A 51 6.19 0.91 -0.20
CA ASP A 51 7.55 0.86 0.34
C ASP A 51 7.93 2.26 0.83
N ILE A 52 8.79 2.32 1.83
CA ILE A 52 9.27 3.59 2.37
C ILE A 52 10.43 4.12 1.54
N GLU A 53 11.35 3.26 1.12
CA GLU A 53 12.50 3.66 0.31
C GLU A 53 12.20 3.45 -1.17
N LEU A 54 11.85 4.54 -1.83
CA LEU A 54 11.41 4.54 -3.24
C LEU A 54 12.39 5.33 -4.12
N GLY A 55 13.67 5.01 -4.03
CA GLY A 55 14.70 5.72 -4.77
C GLY A 55 14.90 7.12 -4.21
N THR A 56 14.60 8.15 -5.01
CA THR A 56 14.74 9.54 -4.58
C THR A 56 13.54 10.06 -3.81
N VAL A 57 12.46 9.27 -3.72
CA VAL A 57 11.22 9.65 -3.04
C VAL A 57 11.06 8.81 -1.78
N ASN A 58 10.67 9.44 -0.70
CA ASN A 58 10.37 8.76 0.55
C ASN A 58 8.90 8.33 0.56
N GLY A 59 8.62 7.09 0.98
CA GLY A 59 7.25 6.57 1.04
C GLY A 59 6.33 7.35 1.97
N PHE A 60 6.88 8.02 2.98
CA PHE A 60 6.06 8.88 3.85
C PHE A 60 5.53 10.09 3.08
N ASP A 61 6.33 10.65 2.18
CA ASP A 61 5.89 11.76 1.32
C ASP A 61 4.83 11.29 0.33
N LEU A 62 5.00 10.10 -0.22
CA LEU A 62 3.98 9.50 -1.09
C LEU A 62 2.68 9.27 -0.33
N CYS A 63 2.76 8.78 0.91
CA CYS A 63 1.58 8.60 1.76
C CYS A 63 0.83 9.92 1.92
N ARG A 64 1.53 11.00 2.25
CA ARG A 64 0.91 12.31 2.40
C ARG A 64 0.23 12.78 1.11
N ALA A 65 0.90 12.58 -0.02
CA ALA A 65 0.33 12.98 -1.32
C ALA A 65 -0.96 12.21 -1.62
N LEU A 66 -0.96 10.90 -1.38
CA LEU A 66 -2.15 10.08 -1.61
C LEU A 66 -3.30 10.46 -0.69
N LEU A 67 -3.01 10.78 0.57
CA LEU A 67 -4.04 11.17 1.53
C LEU A 67 -4.58 12.58 1.26
N GLU A 68 -3.80 13.45 0.64
CA GLU A 68 -4.31 14.75 0.17
C GLU A 68 -5.32 14.57 -0.96
N ILE A 69 -5.10 13.56 -1.82
CA ILE A 69 -6.02 13.26 -2.93
C ILE A 69 -7.30 12.62 -2.38
N ASN A 70 -7.15 11.63 -1.49
CA ASN A 70 -8.27 10.93 -0.88
C ASN A 70 -7.94 10.56 0.57
N PRO A 71 -8.46 11.33 1.54
CA PRO A 71 -8.16 11.06 2.95
C PRO A 71 -8.73 9.74 3.47
N HIS A 72 -9.58 9.06 2.69
CA HIS A 72 -10.13 7.76 3.07
C HIS A 72 -9.32 6.58 2.53
N THR A 73 -8.19 6.81 1.88
CA THR A 73 -7.28 5.74 1.47
C THR A 73 -6.65 5.12 2.72
N ASN A 74 -6.71 3.80 2.81
CA ASN A 74 -5.96 3.07 3.83
C ASN A 74 -4.54 2.88 3.34
N VAL A 75 -3.56 3.31 4.12
CA VAL A 75 -2.14 3.17 3.76
C VAL A 75 -1.47 2.19 4.70
N VAL A 76 -0.79 1.20 4.13
CA VAL A 76 0.01 0.22 4.86
C VAL A 76 1.43 0.27 4.29
N PHE A 77 2.42 0.46 5.15
CA PHE A 77 3.81 0.43 4.71
C PHE A 77 4.34 -1.00 4.70
N LEU A 78 5.18 -1.30 3.70
CA LEU A 78 5.91 -2.56 3.60
C LEU A 78 7.35 -2.23 3.27
N THR A 79 8.27 -2.52 4.20
CA THR A 79 9.69 -2.15 4.02
C THR A 79 10.61 -3.24 4.56
N ALA A 80 11.85 -3.25 4.06
CA ALA A 80 12.90 -4.11 4.60
C ALA A 80 13.49 -3.59 5.91
N PHE A 81 13.15 -2.35 6.31
CA PHE A 81 13.78 -1.67 7.43
C PHE A 81 12.81 -1.47 8.59
N PRO A 82 12.84 -2.36 9.60
CA PRO A 82 11.90 -2.27 10.73
C PRO A 82 12.07 -0.99 11.56
N ASP A 83 13.22 -0.33 11.49
CA ASP A 83 13.48 0.91 12.22
C ASP A 83 12.51 2.03 11.85
N TYR A 84 11.92 1.98 10.66
CA TYR A 84 10.94 2.97 10.23
C TYR A 84 9.60 2.87 10.94
N SER A 85 9.37 1.82 11.75
CA SER A 85 8.07 1.64 12.40
C SER A 85 7.68 2.83 13.29
N LEU A 86 8.64 3.46 13.97
CA LEU A 86 8.37 4.64 14.80
C LEU A 86 7.97 5.83 13.95
N ASP A 87 8.62 6.03 12.80
CA ASP A 87 8.29 7.14 11.91
C ASP A 87 6.92 6.92 11.25
N ALA A 88 6.52 5.67 11.01
CA ALA A 88 5.21 5.36 10.44
C ALA A 88 4.07 5.80 11.37
N TRP A 89 4.27 5.77 12.68
CA TRP A 89 3.27 6.23 13.65
C TRP A 89 2.99 7.74 13.56
N ASN A 90 3.88 8.51 12.94
CA ASN A 90 3.70 9.94 12.73
C ASN A 90 2.94 10.24 11.43
N THR A 91 2.46 9.22 10.74
CA THR A 91 1.64 9.37 9.55
C THR A 91 0.22 8.89 9.86
N GLU A 92 -0.68 9.03 8.87
CA GLU A 92 -2.04 8.51 9.01
C GLU A 92 -2.16 7.09 8.45
N ALA A 93 -1.05 6.36 8.32
CA ALA A 93 -1.06 4.97 7.92
C ALA A 93 -1.75 4.11 8.96
N VAL A 94 -2.45 3.07 8.48
CA VAL A 94 -3.16 2.15 9.37
C VAL A 94 -2.34 0.93 9.74
N GLY A 95 -1.20 0.70 9.06
CA GLY A 95 -0.37 -0.46 9.35
C GLY A 95 1.05 -0.34 8.84
N PHE A 96 1.86 -1.28 9.28
CA PHE A 96 3.27 -1.37 8.95
C PHE A 96 3.65 -2.84 8.90
N MET A 97 4.31 -3.24 7.83
CA MET A 97 4.81 -4.60 7.66
C MET A 97 6.29 -4.58 7.28
N VAL A 98 7.01 -5.62 7.67
CA VAL A 98 8.41 -5.81 7.30
C VAL A 98 8.48 -6.87 6.20
N LYS A 99 9.25 -6.61 5.16
CA LYS A 99 9.45 -7.58 4.07
C LYS A 99 10.09 -8.86 4.57
N PRO A 100 9.78 -10.01 3.97
CA PRO A 100 8.91 -10.18 2.81
C PRO A 100 7.43 -10.15 3.18
N LEU A 101 6.59 -9.75 2.22
CA LEU A 101 5.15 -9.79 2.40
C LEU A 101 4.68 -11.24 2.49
N THR A 102 3.85 -11.54 3.49
CA THR A 102 3.25 -12.87 3.64
C THR A 102 1.73 -12.76 3.64
N PRO A 103 1.03 -13.84 3.22
CA PRO A 103 -0.42 -13.85 3.27
C PRO A 103 -0.97 -13.58 4.68
N GLU A 104 -0.36 -14.21 5.69
CA GLU A 104 -0.80 -14.05 7.08
C GLU A 104 -0.60 -12.63 7.57
N GLY A 105 0.57 -12.03 7.27
CA GLY A 105 0.87 -10.66 7.65
C GLY A 105 -0.09 -9.67 6.99
N PHE A 106 -0.40 -9.88 5.73
CA PHE A 106 -1.32 -9.01 5.02
C PHE A 106 -2.75 -9.15 5.55
N ARG A 107 -3.20 -10.38 5.81
CA ARG A 107 -4.53 -10.61 6.41
C ARG A 107 -4.66 -9.89 7.75
N ALA A 108 -3.60 -9.89 8.55
CA ALA A 108 -3.60 -9.18 9.82
C ALA A 108 -3.79 -7.67 9.64
N GLN A 109 -3.19 -7.09 8.60
CA GLN A 109 -3.36 -5.67 8.31
C GLN A 109 -4.77 -5.35 7.83
N LEU A 110 -5.39 -6.23 7.05
CA LEU A 110 -6.75 -6.01 6.57
C LEU A 110 -7.76 -5.85 7.71
N ARG A 111 -7.52 -6.49 8.85
CA ARG A 111 -8.38 -6.36 10.03
C ARG A 111 -8.26 -4.99 10.71
N LYS A 112 -7.22 -4.22 10.38
CA LYS A 112 -6.93 -2.93 11.02
C LYS A 112 -7.31 -1.75 10.14
N LEU A 113 -7.90 -1.99 8.96
CA LEU A 113 -8.22 -0.90 8.03
C LEU A 113 -9.20 0.08 8.67
N ARG A 114 -8.88 1.36 8.53
CA ARG A 114 -9.65 2.46 9.13
C ARG A 114 -10.86 2.83 8.31
N HIS A 115 -10.78 2.67 6.99
CA HIS A 115 -11.83 3.07 6.05
C HIS A 115 -12.38 1.87 5.30
N PRO A 116 -13.64 1.93 4.81
CA PRO A 116 -14.21 0.81 4.09
C PRO A 116 -13.38 0.39 2.88
N PHE A 117 -13.28 -0.92 2.68
CA PHE A 117 -12.53 -1.50 1.57
C PHE A 117 -13.40 -2.58 0.90
N LEU A 118 -13.69 -2.36 -0.39
CA LEU A 118 -14.49 -3.29 -1.18
C LEU A 118 -13.57 -4.13 -2.05
N THR A 119 -13.86 -5.44 -2.14
CA THR A 119 -13.08 -6.37 -2.95
C THR A 119 -13.95 -6.94 -4.06
N GLY A 120 -13.55 -6.70 -5.32
CA GLY A 120 -14.18 -7.34 -6.47
C GLY A 120 -15.69 -7.17 -6.56
N GLY A 121 -16.21 -6.04 -6.11
CA GLY A 121 -17.65 -5.79 -6.12
C GLY A 121 -18.41 -6.37 -4.93
N THR A 122 -17.71 -7.04 -4.03
CA THR A 122 -18.31 -7.56 -2.80
C THR A 122 -18.44 -6.44 -1.79
N GLU A 123 -19.61 -6.32 -1.20
CA GLU A 123 -19.80 -5.36 -0.13
C GLU A 123 -19.03 -5.76 1.12
N ALA A 124 -18.35 -4.83 1.68
CA ALA A 124 -17.66 -5.03 2.93
C ALA A 124 -18.66 -5.00 4.09
#